data_0a073219c454640d8935c9db2642816f
#
_entry.id   0a073219c454640d8935c9db2642816f
#
_cell.length_a   1.000
_cell.length_b   1.000
_cell.length_c   1.000
_cell.angle_alpha   90.00
_cell.angle_beta   90.00
_cell.angle_gamma   90.00
#
_symmetry.space_group_name_H-M   'P 1'
#
loop_
_entity.id
_entity.type
_entity.pdbx_description
1 polymer ?
#
loop_
_entity_poly.entity_id
_entity_poly.type
_entity_poly.pdbx_seq_one_letter_code
_entity_poly.pdbx_strand_id
1 'polypeptide(L)'
;MSDFNIDAHLCNANNSCLVVIDIQTGLTAAIPVKVLARLKRNINILLQSANTLSIPVLATEQYPKGLGPTEPEIVELLPDNALKFEKTSFSCTGAENFLQQLKETERKQVILIGIEAHVCVLQTAIQLIAKGYQVFVAADGVCSRHRENYEASLIRMSRANVVICNAESILFEWLRDAKHKHFKKLSSLIQ
;
A
#
# COMPACT_ATOMS: atom_id res chain seq x y z
N MET A 1 -4.63 -13.15 30.48
CA MET A 1 -5.32 -12.67 29.28
C MET A 1 -4.34 -11.74 28.60
N SER A 2 -3.88 -12.02 27.38
CA SER A 2 -3.05 -11.06 26.64
C SER A 2 -3.93 -9.85 26.35
N ASP A 3 -3.49 -8.65 26.74
CA ASP A 3 -4.19 -7.41 26.46
C ASP A 3 -4.42 -7.32 24.95
N PHE A 4 -5.69 -7.15 24.53
CA PHE A 4 -6.04 -7.02 23.12
C PHE A 4 -5.42 -5.73 22.58
N ASN A 5 -4.42 -5.87 21.73
CA ASN A 5 -3.74 -4.71 21.15
C ASN A 5 -4.55 -4.16 19.96
N ILE A 6 -5.28 -3.08 20.18
CA ILE A 6 -6.09 -2.40 19.14
C ILE A 6 -5.22 -1.99 17.94
N ASP A 7 -4.02 -1.49 18.16
CA ASP A 7 -3.13 -1.08 17.08
C ASP A 7 -2.62 -2.25 16.22
N ALA A 8 -2.77 -3.49 16.70
CA ALA A 8 -2.51 -4.68 15.87
C ALA A 8 -3.59 -4.91 14.79
N HIS A 9 -4.75 -4.27 14.90
CA HIS A 9 -5.91 -4.52 14.05
C HIS A 9 -6.46 -3.28 13.34
N LEU A 10 -6.12 -2.08 13.79
CA LEU A 10 -6.55 -0.83 13.19
C LEU A 10 -5.35 0.02 12.77
N CYS A 11 -5.40 0.62 11.59
CA CYS A 11 -4.36 1.54 11.11
C CYS A 11 -4.31 2.80 12.00
N ASN A 12 -3.10 3.24 12.33
CA ASN A 12 -2.84 4.45 13.08
C ASN A 12 -1.98 5.39 12.23
N ALA A 13 -2.47 6.58 11.90
CA ALA A 13 -1.77 7.55 11.06
C ALA A 13 -0.35 7.87 11.58
N ASN A 14 -0.19 7.95 12.90
CA ASN A 14 1.11 8.24 13.53
C ASN A 14 2.07 7.04 13.54
N ASN A 15 1.61 5.85 13.18
CA ASN A 15 2.42 4.62 13.14
C ASN A 15 2.48 3.99 11.74
N SER A 16 1.79 4.56 10.77
CA SER A 16 1.66 4.05 9.41
C SER A 16 2.77 4.56 8.48
N CYS A 17 3.21 3.69 7.56
CA CYS A 17 3.94 4.01 6.35
C CYS A 17 3.20 3.39 5.16
N LEU A 18 2.92 4.16 4.10
CA LEU A 18 2.27 3.67 2.88
C LEU A 18 3.31 3.23 1.87
N VAL A 19 3.18 2.02 1.32
CA VAL A 19 4.09 1.49 0.28
C VAL A 19 3.30 1.25 -1.00
N VAL A 20 3.71 1.95 -2.06
CA VAL A 20 3.16 1.86 -3.42
C VAL A 20 4.03 0.91 -4.23
N ILE A 21 3.47 -0.23 -4.64
CA ILE A 21 4.23 -1.31 -5.27
C ILE A 21 3.96 -1.36 -6.78
N ASP A 22 4.98 -1.07 -7.58
CA ASP A 22 5.14 -1.40 -9.00
C ASP A 22 3.96 -1.01 -9.91
N ILE A 23 3.36 0.16 -9.71
CA ILE A 23 2.25 0.62 -10.56
C ILE A 23 2.83 1.25 -11.84
N GLN A 24 3.39 0.38 -12.69
CA GLN A 24 4.14 0.75 -13.88
C GLN A 24 3.34 0.52 -15.16
N THR A 25 3.63 1.31 -16.20
CA THR A 25 2.92 1.29 -17.47
C THR A 25 2.92 -0.09 -18.15
N GLY A 26 4.03 -0.83 -18.08
CA GLY A 26 4.13 -2.19 -18.63
C GLY A 26 3.32 -3.24 -17.86
N LEU A 27 3.10 -3.04 -16.57
CA LEU A 27 2.28 -3.95 -15.75
C LEU A 27 0.79 -3.62 -15.82
N THR A 28 0.45 -2.34 -15.76
CA THR A 28 -0.94 -1.87 -15.81
C THR A 28 -1.61 -2.18 -17.14
N ALA A 29 -0.85 -2.21 -18.27
CA ALA A 29 -1.34 -2.59 -19.59
C ALA A 29 -1.95 -4.01 -19.62
N ALA A 30 -1.56 -4.90 -18.73
CA ALA A 30 -2.08 -6.27 -18.64
C ALA A 30 -3.30 -6.40 -17.69
N ILE A 31 -3.67 -5.34 -16.97
CA ILE A 31 -4.78 -5.34 -16.01
C ILE A 31 -6.09 -4.99 -16.72
N PRO A 32 -7.20 -5.72 -16.48
CA PRO A 32 -8.49 -5.37 -17.04
C PRO A 32 -8.91 -3.93 -16.68
N VAL A 33 -9.40 -3.18 -17.65
CA VAL A 33 -9.68 -1.72 -17.52
C VAL A 33 -10.52 -1.37 -16.30
N LYS A 34 -11.59 -2.12 -16.02
CA LYS A 34 -12.46 -1.86 -14.86
C LYS A 34 -11.75 -2.10 -13.52
N VAL A 35 -10.84 -3.09 -13.48
CA VAL A 35 -10.04 -3.42 -12.30
C VAL A 35 -9.00 -2.32 -12.06
N LEU A 36 -8.33 -1.89 -13.13
CA LEU A 36 -7.35 -0.81 -13.08
C LEU A 36 -7.98 0.53 -12.64
N ALA A 37 -9.16 0.86 -13.17
CA ALA A 37 -9.87 2.09 -12.78
C ALA A 37 -10.24 2.09 -11.28
N ARG A 38 -10.72 0.95 -10.74
CA ARG A 38 -10.98 0.80 -9.30
C ARG A 38 -9.70 0.95 -8.49
N LEU A 39 -8.63 0.28 -8.90
CA LEU A 39 -7.32 0.35 -8.27
C LEU A 39 -6.84 1.80 -8.17
N LYS A 40 -6.79 2.51 -9.30
CA LYS A 40 -6.30 3.89 -9.37
C LYS A 40 -7.11 4.85 -8.49
N ARG A 41 -8.45 4.70 -8.45
CA ARG A 41 -9.32 5.48 -7.55
C ARG A 41 -8.95 5.27 -6.08
N ASN A 42 -8.78 4.03 -5.64
CA ASN A 42 -8.48 3.73 -4.24
C ASN A 42 -7.04 4.12 -3.85
N ILE A 43 -6.10 4.00 -4.77
CA ILE A 43 -4.73 4.52 -4.60
C ILE A 43 -4.75 6.05 -4.43
N ASN A 44 -5.52 6.75 -5.26
CA ASN A 44 -5.69 8.20 -5.15
C ASN A 44 -6.21 8.61 -3.76
N ILE A 45 -7.23 7.91 -3.23
CA ILE A 45 -7.75 8.15 -1.88
C ILE A 45 -6.63 8.02 -0.84
N LEU A 46 -5.88 6.92 -0.87
CA LEU A 46 -4.85 6.65 0.13
C LEU A 46 -3.64 7.59 0.01
N LEU A 47 -3.20 7.93 -1.21
CA LEU A 47 -2.08 8.87 -1.42
C LEU A 47 -2.43 10.29 -0.97
N GLN A 48 -3.61 10.80 -1.34
CA GLN A 48 -4.06 12.11 -0.87
C GLN A 48 -4.24 12.16 0.65
N SER A 49 -4.71 11.05 1.24
CA SER A 49 -4.85 10.93 2.69
C SER A 49 -3.49 10.89 3.38
N ALA A 50 -2.56 10.10 2.88
CA ALA A 50 -1.21 10.00 3.42
C ALA A 50 -0.49 11.36 3.37
N ASN A 51 -0.58 12.07 2.23
CA ASN A 51 -0.02 13.41 2.07
C ASN A 51 -0.65 14.41 3.08
N THR A 52 -1.98 14.43 3.20
CA THR A 52 -2.70 15.34 4.11
C THR A 52 -2.38 15.06 5.59
N LEU A 53 -2.15 13.80 5.94
CA LEU A 53 -1.86 13.34 7.31
C LEU A 53 -0.36 13.21 7.61
N SER A 54 0.51 13.60 6.66
CA SER A 54 1.97 13.50 6.76
C SER A 54 2.46 12.07 7.05
N ILE A 55 1.80 11.08 6.44
CA ILE A 55 2.21 9.67 6.51
C ILE A 55 3.33 9.45 5.48
N PRO A 56 4.48 8.87 5.88
CA PRO A 56 5.55 8.56 4.95
C PRO A 56 5.09 7.64 3.82
N VAL A 57 5.55 7.94 2.58
CA VAL A 57 5.25 7.15 1.38
C VAL A 57 6.54 6.64 0.77
N LEU A 58 6.62 5.33 0.54
CA LEU A 58 7.67 4.68 -0.22
C LEU A 58 7.05 4.08 -1.49
N ALA A 59 7.75 4.16 -2.61
CA ALA A 59 7.30 3.59 -3.89
C ALA A 59 8.37 2.69 -4.49
N THR A 60 7.96 1.66 -5.23
CA THR A 60 8.89 0.78 -5.93
C THR A 60 8.61 0.68 -7.42
N GLU A 61 9.65 0.42 -8.19
CA GLU A 61 9.59 0.08 -9.62
C GLU A 61 10.33 -1.23 -9.86
N GLN A 62 9.61 -2.23 -10.39
CA GLN A 62 10.16 -3.51 -10.82
C GLN A 62 10.84 -3.35 -12.17
N TYR A 63 12.15 -3.55 -12.25
CA TYR A 63 12.95 -3.55 -13.50
C TYR A 63 12.44 -2.49 -14.51
N PRO A 64 12.55 -1.18 -14.19
CA PRO A 64 11.91 -0.12 -14.98
C PRO A 64 12.38 -0.04 -16.43
N LYS A 65 13.62 -0.51 -16.73
CA LYS A 65 14.13 -0.63 -18.11
C LYS A 65 13.28 -1.54 -18.99
N GLY A 66 12.62 -2.55 -18.40
CA GLY A 66 11.77 -3.50 -19.12
C GLY A 66 10.27 -3.24 -18.96
N LEU A 67 9.84 -2.77 -17.78
CA LEU A 67 8.43 -2.60 -17.43
C LEU A 67 7.94 -1.15 -17.50
N GLY A 68 8.83 -0.23 -17.88
CA GLY A 68 8.51 1.18 -17.95
C GLY A 68 8.43 1.88 -16.59
N PRO A 69 8.17 3.19 -16.57
CA PRO A 69 8.07 3.97 -15.35
C PRO A 69 6.72 3.76 -14.65
N THR A 70 6.65 4.23 -13.40
CA THR A 70 5.38 4.42 -12.68
C THR A 70 4.39 5.22 -13.54
N GLU A 71 3.11 4.85 -13.50
CA GLU A 71 2.03 5.59 -14.18
C GLU A 71 2.09 7.08 -13.87
N PRO A 72 2.03 7.98 -14.88
CA PRO A 72 2.17 9.43 -14.66
C PRO A 72 1.19 9.99 -13.64
N GLU A 73 -0.07 9.56 -13.67
CA GLU A 73 -1.10 9.97 -12.73
C GLU A 73 -0.81 9.54 -11.27
N ILE A 74 -0.05 8.47 -11.07
CA ILE A 74 0.41 8.05 -9.73
C ILE A 74 1.60 8.90 -9.29
N VAL A 75 2.52 9.21 -10.21
CA VAL A 75 3.66 10.10 -9.92
C VAL A 75 3.18 11.46 -9.44
N GLU A 76 2.13 12.02 -10.06
CA GLU A 76 1.54 13.32 -9.68
C GLU A 76 0.89 13.30 -8.28
N LEU A 77 0.50 12.12 -7.79
CA LEU A 77 -0.12 11.94 -6.47
C LEU A 77 0.91 11.66 -5.37
N LEU A 78 2.13 11.24 -5.72
CA LEU A 78 3.16 10.99 -4.72
C LEU A 78 3.54 12.29 -4.02
N PRO A 79 3.70 12.28 -2.69
CA PRO A 79 4.28 13.42 -1.97
C PRO A 79 5.68 13.76 -2.49
N ASP A 80 6.08 15.04 -2.45
CA ASP A 80 7.40 15.49 -2.88
C ASP A 80 8.56 14.78 -2.17
N ASN A 81 8.34 14.34 -0.96
CA ASN A 81 9.30 13.60 -0.13
C ASN A 81 9.16 12.08 -0.24
N ALA A 82 8.34 11.57 -1.14
CA ALA A 82 8.23 10.12 -1.38
C ALA A 82 9.55 9.56 -1.93
N LEU A 83 10.01 8.46 -1.35
CA LEU A 83 11.23 7.78 -1.80
C LEU A 83 10.88 6.67 -2.79
N LYS A 84 11.60 6.64 -3.92
CA LYS A 84 11.42 5.64 -4.96
C LYS A 84 12.61 4.69 -5.00
N PHE A 85 12.33 3.38 -5.16
CA PHE A 85 13.31 2.30 -5.19
C PHE A 85 13.12 1.43 -6.43
N GLU A 86 14.18 1.20 -7.17
CA GLU A 86 14.19 0.18 -8.22
C GLU A 86 14.54 -1.19 -7.63
N LYS A 87 13.96 -2.24 -8.20
CA LYS A 87 14.23 -3.61 -7.76
C LYS A 87 14.13 -4.60 -8.91
N THR A 88 14.89 -5.70 -8.79
CA THR A 88 14.73 -6.90 -9.61
C THR A 88 14.08 -8.04 -8.83
N SER A 89 14.23 -8.06 -7.50
CA SER A 89 13.48 -8.96 -6.61
C SER A 89 11.99 -8.63 -6.67
N PHE A 90 11.13 -9.65 -6.52
CA PHE A 90 9.68 -9.39 -6.47
C PHE A 90 9.28 -8.68 -5.18
N SER A 91 9.84 -9.08 -4.05
CA SER A 91 9.62 -8.37 -2.79
C SER A 91 10.36 -7.03 -2.74
N CYS A 92 9.70 -6.01 -2.20
CA CYS A 92 10.30 -4.71 -1.94
C CYS A 92 11.47 -4.79 -0.93
N THR A 93 11.46 -5.79 -0.05
CA THR A 93 12.53 -5.95 0.95
C THR A 93 13.88 -6.31 0.34
N GLY A 94 13.94 -6.71 -0.92
CA GLY A 94 15.17 -6.95 -1.67
C GLY A 94 15.65 -5.75 -2.48
N ALA A 95 14.92 -4.62 -2.49
CA ALA A 95 15.39 -3.38 -3.08
C ALA A 95 16.49 -2.76 -2.20
N GLU A 96 17.50 -2.20 -2.84
CA GLU A 96 18.60 -1.54 -2.14
C GLU A 96 18.07 -0.39 -1.26
N ASN A 97 18.53 -0.33 -0.02
CA ASN A 97 18.16 0.68 0.99
C ASN A 97 16.66 0.72 1.39
N PHE A 98 15.76 -0.07 0.79
CA PHE A 98 14.32 0.00 1.12
C PHE A 98 14.05 -0.27 2.61
N LEU A 99 14.61 -1.34 3.17
CA LEU A 99 14.41 -1.68 4.58
C LEU A 99 15.04 -0.66 5.53
N GLN A 100 16.17 -0.08 5.15
CA GLN A 100 16.81 0.98 5.91
C GLN A 100 15.89 2.21 5.96
N GLN A 101 15.40 2.67 4.80
CA GLN A 101 14.53 3.82 4.70
C GLN A 101 13.18 3.58 5.39
N LEU A 102 12.61 2.38 5.28
CA LEU A 102 11.41 2.02 6.02
C LEU A 102 11.64 2.10 7.55
N LYS A 103 12.79 1.63 8.04
CA LYS A 103 13.16 1.73 9.47
C LYS A 103 13.34 3.19 9.91
N GLU A 104 13.92 4.04 9.07
CA GLU A 104 14.12 5.46 9.33
C GLU A 104 12.81 6.25 9.46
N THR A 105 11.69 5.73 8.91
CA THR A 105 10.37 6.32 9.16
C THR A 105 9.91 6.16 10.61
N GLU A 106 10.51 5.26 11.39
CA GLU A 106 10.11 4.88 12.76
C GLU A 106 8.68 4.31 12.84
N ARG A 107 8.06 3.94 11.71
CA ARG A 107 6.70 3.40 11.63
C ARG A 107 6.72 1.87 11.71
N LYS A 108 5.75 1.31 12.42
CA LYS A 108 5.62 -0.15 12.61
C LYS A 108 4.49 -0.76 11.80
N GLN A 109 3.54 0.06 11.33
CA GLN A 109 2.46 -0.36 10.47
C GLN A 109 2.81 -0.04 9.01
N VAL A 110 2.78 -1.05 8.15
CA VAL A 110 3.06 -0.90 6.72
C VAL A 110 1.78 -1.22 5.94
N ILE A 111 1.28 -0.21 5.24
CA ILE A 111 0.10 -0.34 4.39
C ILE A 111 0.57 -0.57 2.95
N LEU A 112 0.17 -1.68 2.34
CA LEU A 112 0.56 -2.06 0.99
C LEU A 112 -0.56 -1.82 0.00
N ILE A 113 -0.22 -1.16 -1.11
CA ILE A 113 -1.05 -0.97 -2.30
C ILE A 113 -0.21 -1.24 -3.54
N GLY A 114 -0.85 -1.58 -4.67
CA GLY A 114 -0.16 -1.78 -5.96
C GLY A 114 -0.34 -3.13 -6.59
N ILE A 115 0.60 -3.57 -7.43
CA ILE A 115 0.51 -4.75 -8.30
C ILE A 115 1.81 -5.58 -8.35
N GLU A 116 1.72 -6.86 -8.59
CA GLU A 116 0.52 -7.68 -8.57
C GLU A 116 0.33 -8.28 -7.18
N ALA A 117 -0.92 -8.38 -6.75
CA ALA A 117 -1.29 -8.87 -5.41
C ALA A 117 -0.65 -10.23 -5.07
N HIS A 118 -0.58 -11.17 -6.04
CA HIS A 118 -0.09 -12.54 -5.84
C HIS A 118 1.43 -12.71 -6.03
N VAL A 119 2.15 -11.64 -6.42
CA VAL A 119 3.60 -11.67 -6.64
C VAL A 119 4.30 -10.68 -5.71
N CYS A 120 4.43 -9.42 -6.13
CA CYS A 120 5.21 -8.42 -5.41
C CYS A 120 4.58 -8.05 -4.06
N VAL A 121 3.26 -7.84 -4.02
CA VAL A 121 2.55 -7.49 -2.78
C VAL A 121 2.61 -8.63 -1.77
N LEU A 122 2.25 -9.85 -2.18
CA LEU A 122 2.26 -11.03 -1.31
C LEU A 122 3.64 -11.29 -0.69
N GLN A 123 4.69 -11.31 -1.52
CA GLN A 123 6.04 -11.59 -1.03
C GLN A 123 6.55 -10.49 -0.10
N THR A 124 6.27 -9.24 -0.43
CA THR A 124 6.59 -8.09 0.44
C THR A 124 5.87 -8.19 1.78
N ALA A 125 4.56 -8.45 1.77
CA ALA A 125 3.75 -8.58 2.97
C ALA A 125 4.30 -9.65 3.93
N ILE A 126 4.52 -10.86 3.43
CA ILE A 126 5.00 -11.97 4.26
C ILE A 126 6.41 -11.70 4.80
N GLN A 127 7.30 -11.11 4.01
CA GLN A 127 8.65 -10.81 4.47
C GLN A 127 8.69 -9.66 5.48
N LEU A 128 7.79 -8.68 5.37
CA LEU A 128 7.66 -7.62 6.38
C LEU A 128 7.09 -8.14 7.70
N ILE A 129 6.10 -9.04 7.68
CA ILE A 129 5.63 -9.76 8.89
C ILE A 129 6.80 -10.48 9.56
N ALA A 130 7.62 -11.22 8.80
CA ALA A 130 8.78 -11.94 9.35
C ALA A 130 9.85 -10.99 9.95
N LYS A 131 9.85 -9.71 9.57
CA LYS A 131 10.71 -8.66 10.13
C LYS A 131 10.08 -7.88 11.29
N GLY A 132 8.90 -8.29 11.75
CA GLY A 132 8.22 -7.72 12.92
C GLY A 132 7.41 -6.46 12.62
N TYR A 133 7.10 -6.17 11.35
CA TYR A 133 6.14 -5.11 11.00
C TYR A 133 4.71 -5.63 11.12
N GLN A 134 3.78 -4.76 11.43
CA GLN A 134 2.35 -4.97 11.24
C GLN A 134 2.00 -4.59 9.81
N VAL A 135 1.44 -5.53 9.05
CA VAL A 135 1.19 -5.32 7.63
C VAL A 135 -0.31 -5.31 7.34
N PHE A 136 -0.74 -4.28 6.66
CA PHE A 136 -2.10 -4.10 6.17
C PHE A 136 -2.08 -4.09 4.64
N VAL A 137 -3.08 -4.68 4.03
CA VAL A 137 -3.26 -4.66 2.57
C VAL A 137 -4.64 -4.11 2.26
N ALA A 138 -4.68 -3.01 1.52
CA ALA A 138 -5.93 -2.50 0.97
C ALA A 138 -6.38 -3.40 -0.19
N ALA A 139 -7.35 -4.29 0.05
CA ALA A 139 -7.80 -5.26 -0.95
C ALA A 139 -8.29 -4.59 -2.26
N ASP A 140 -8.91 -3.45 -2.17
CA ASP A 140 -9.34 -2.64 -3.31
C ASP A 140 -8.25 -1.70 -3.87
N GLY A 141 -7.14 -1.56 -3.15
CA GLY A 141 -5.90 -0.86 -3.54
C GLY A 141 -4.83 -1.79 -4.11
N VAL A 142 -5.11 -3.09 -4.27
CA VAL A 142 -4.26 -4.07 -4.95
C VAL A 142 -5.05 -4.82 -6.02
N CYS A 143 -4.36 -5.39 -7.02
CA CYS A 143 -4.99 -6.25 -8.00
C CYS A 143 -3.99 -7.23 -8.64
N SER A 144 -4.52 -8.14 -9.45
CA SER A 144 -3.78 -9.04 -10.32
C SER A 144 -4.47 -9.15 -11.68
N ARG A 145 -3.74 -9.58 -12.72
CA ARG A 145 -4.27 -9.82 -14.06
C ARG A 145 -5.45 -10.79 -14.06
N HIS A 146 -5.38 -11.82 -13.21
CA HIS A 146 -6.40 -12.83 -13.07
C HIS A 146 -7.01 -12.78 -11.67
N ARG A 147 -8.35 -12.88 -11.62
CA ARG A 147 -9.11 -12.78 -10.37
C ARG A 147 -8.76 -13.89 -9.38
N GLU A 148 -8.55 -15.10 -9.85
CA GLU A 148 -8.21 -16.26 -9.03
C GLU A 148 -6.88 -16.06 -8.29
N ASN A 149 -5.88 -15.45 -8.96
CA ASN A 149 -4.60 -15.12 -8.36
C ASN A 149 -4.74 -14.05 -7.27
N TYR A 150 -5.58 -13.04 -7.52
CA TYR A 150 -5.87 -11.99 -6.54
C TYR A 150 -6.55 -12.60 -5.30
N GLU A 151 -7.64 -13.36 -5.47
CA GLU A 151 -8.39 -13.97 -4.36
C GLU A 151 -7.52 -14.94 -3.54
N ALA A 152 -6.76 -15.82 -4.21
CA ALA A 152 -5.84 -16.73 -3.53
C ALA A 152 -4.75 -15.98 -2.75
N SER A 153 -4.27 -14.85 -3.26
CA SER A 153 -3.25 -14.05 -2.56
C SER A 153 -3.77 -13.42 -1.28
N LEU A 154 -4.99 -12.88 -1.28
CA LEU A 154 -5.60 -12.30 -0.08
C LEU A 154 -5.80 -13.36 1.01
N ILE A 155 -6.25 -14.56 0.65
CA ILE A 155 -6.40 -15.68 1.60
C ILE A 155 -5.03 -16.08 2.19
N ARG A 156 -3.99 -16.17 1.36
CA ARG A 156 -2.63 -16.48 1.82
C ARG A 156 -2.07 -15.43 2.76
N MET A 157 -2.24 -14.16 2.42
CA MET A 157 -1.78 -13.04 3.24
C MET A 157 -2.51 -13.01 4.59
N SER A 158 -3.83 -13.17 4.59
CA SER A 158 -4.62 -13.24 5.84
C SER A 158 -4.15 -14.38 6.76
N ARG A 159 -3.85 -15.56 6.21
CA ARG A 159 -3.31 -16.69 6.99
C ARG A 159 -1.89 -16.44 7.51
N ALA A 160 -1.16 -15.50 6.93
CA ALA A 160 0.17 -15.08 7.35
C ALA A 160 0.12 -13.86 8.30
N ASN A 161 -1.01 -13.60 8.96
CA ASN A 161 -1.24 -12.49 9.88
C ASN A 161 -1.16 -11.09 9.23
N VAL A 162 -1.39 -10.99 7.92
CA VAL A 162 -1.58 -9.71 7.23
C VAL A 162 -3.03 -9.27 7.43
N VAL A 163 -3.26 -8.04 7.86
CA VAL A 163 -4.61 -7.49 8.00
C VAL A 163 -5.13 -7.09 6.61
N ILE A 164 -6.21 -7.73 6.18
CA ILE A 164 -6.87 -7.39 4.91
C ILE A 164 -7.99 -6.39 5.20
N CYS A 165 -7.91 -5.24 4.59
CA CYS A 165 -8.85 -4.14 4.76
C CYS A 165 -9.18 -3.50 3.39
N ASN A 166 -9.76 -2.32 3.35
CA ASN A 166 -9.99 -1.54 2.14
C ASN A 166 -9.58 -0.07 2.34
N ALA A 167 -9.48 0.68 1.25
CA ALA A 167 -9.00 2.06 1.28
C ALA A 167 -9.87 2.96 2.17
N GLU A 168 -11.19 2.81 2.12
CA GLU A 168 -12.11 3.58 2.95
C GLU A 168 -11.94 3.28 4.44
N SER A 169 -11.82 2.01 4.84
CA SER A 169 -11.56 1.64 6.24
C SER A 169 -10.24 2.25 6.73
N ILE A 170 -9.17 2.13 5.96
CA ILE A 170 -7.85 2.72 6.30
C ILE A 170 -7.98 4.23 6.50
N LEU A 171 -8.68 4.92 5.60
CA LEU A 171 -8.91 6.36 5.70
C LEU A 171 -9.58 6.74 7.03
N PHE A 172 -10.68 6.07 7.39
CA PHE A 172 -11.39 6.36 8.63
C PHE A 172 -10.64 5.89 9.87
N GLU A 173 -9.87 4.82 9.77
CA GLU A 173 -8.96 4.39 10.83
C GLU A 173 -7.84 5.41 11.08
N TRP A 174 -7.30 6.05 10.06
CA TRP A 174 -6.34 7.15 10.20
C TRP A 174 -6.97 8.42 10.80
N LEU A 175 -8.22 8.71 10.47
CA LEU A 175 -8.94 9.87 11.01
C LEU A 175 -9.42 9.66 12.44
N ARG A 176 -9.85 8.46 12.81
CA ARG A 176 -10.40 8.05 14.13
C ARG A 176 -11.68 8.77 14.57
N ASP A 177 -11.88 10.03 14.25
CA ASP A 177 -12.99 10.85 14.74
C ASP A 177 -13.54 11.76 13.63
N ALA A 178 -14.87 11.89 13.55
CA ALA A 178 -15.52 12.81 12.62
C ALA A 178 -15.22 14.30 12.92
N LYS A 179 -14.72 14.62 14.13
CA LYS A 179 -14.24 15.97 14.50
C LYS A 179 -12.79 16.22 14.06
N HIS A 180 -12.11 15.23 13.44
CA HIS A 180 -10.74 15.42 12.97
C HIS A 180 -10.65 16.61 12.00
N LYS A 181 -9.64 17.48 12.17
CA LYS A 181 -9.48 18.71 11.36
C LYS A 181 -9.51 18.51 9.85
N HIS A 182 -9.10 17.35 9.37
CA HIS A 182 -9.09 16.99 7.95
C HIS A 182 -10.28 16.12 7.52
N PHE A 183 -11.24 15.83 8.42
CA PHE A 183 -12.36 14.93 8.13
C PHE A 183 -13.14 15.37 6.88
N LYS A 184 -13.58 16.63 6.80
CA LYS A 184 -14.37 17.12 5.66
C LYS A 184 -13.62 17.00 4.33
N LYS A 185 -12.32 17.33 4.32
CA LYS A 185 -11.47 17.21 3.12
C LYS A 185 -11.33 15.77 2.69
N LEU A 186 -11.02 14.86 3.60
CA LEU A 186 -10.69 13.48 3.26
C LEU A 186 -11.95 12.64 3.00
N SER A 187 -13.04 12.85 3.72
CA SER A 187 -14.31 12.15 3.46
C SER A 187 -14.92 12.49 2.09
N SER A 188 -14.61 13.64 1.50
CA SER A 188 -15.06 13.96 0.13
C SER A 188 -14.37 13.14 -0.97
N LEU A 189 -13.28 12.45 -0.66
CA LEU A 189 -12.59 11.58 -1.62
C LEU A 189 -13.33 10.26 -1.92
N ILE A 190 -14.28 9.90 -1.05
CA ILE A 190 -15.02 8.63 -1.12
C ILE A 190 -16.49 8.80 -1.53
N GLN A 191 -16.91 10.02 -1.87
CA GLN A 191 -18.27 10.36 -2.34
C GLN A 191 -18.41 10.15 -3.84
#